data_d56d7379ea15e7c2192de424e7f680a9
#
_entry.id   d56d7379ea15e7c2192de424e7f680a9
#
_cell.length_a   1.000
_cell.length_b   1.000
_cell.length_c   1.000
_cell.angle_alpha   90.00
_cell.angle_beta   90.00
_cell.angle_gamma   90.00
#
_symmetry.space_group_name_H-M   'P 1'
#
loop_
_entity.id
_entity.type
_entity.pdbx_description
1 polymer ?
#
loop_
_entity_poly.entity_id
_entity_poly.type
_entity_poly.pdbx_seq_one_letter_code
_entity_poly.pdbx_strand_id
1 'polypeptide(L)'
;MLRYKDQNQRTSERVIDPLGLVAKAGIWYLVARSGNEMRTFRAERILGVTETDEHFTRPDGFDLVGFWRQWTIDFEDRLPAFPVIVRVPRDEAREIGSYWEAQLLDDGSRSGTALVKVIFPSESAAVHQIIAWGEKSDIVEPDVLRAQVVARAHEVIAHHGRLNVR
;
A
#
# COMPACT_ATOMS: atom_id res chain seq x y z
N MET A 1 17.56 7.41 22.55
CA MET A 1 16.66 6.23 22.57
C MET A 1 15.33 6.61 21.93
N LEU A 2 14.76 5.73 21.09
CA LEU A 2 13.49 5.94 20.39
C LEU A 2 12.44 4.96 20.90
N ARG A 3 11.28 5.47 21.36
CA ARG A 3 10.10 4.68 21.65
C ARG A 3 9.13 4.75 20.47
N TYR A 4 8.84 3.61 19.86
CA TYR A 4 8.15 3.51 18.58
C TYR A 4 7.01 2.49 18.60
N LYS A 5 5.90 2.81 17.94
CA LYS A 5 4.75 1.93 17.77
C LYS A 5 4.70 1.44 16.32
N ASP A 6 4.84 0.14 16.12
CA ASP A 6 4.80 -0.45 14.78
C ASP A 6 3.37 -0.49 14.20
N GLN A 7 3.25 -0.96 12.95
CA GLN A 7 1.94 -1.08 12.31
C GLN A 7 1.03 -2.14 12.96
N ASN A 8 1.59 -3.09 13.71
CA ASN A 8 0.86 -4.10 14.47
C ASN A 8 0.50 -3.61 15.89
N GLN A 9 0.61 -2.30 16.16
CA GLN A 9 0.35 -1.66 17.45
C GLN A 9 1.32 -2.07 18.58
N ARG A 10 2.43 -2.74 18.26
CA ARG A 10 3.44 -3.15 19.25
C ARG A 10 4.39 -2.00 19.53
N THR A 11 4.59 -1.71 20.80
CA THR A 11 5.56 -0.69 21.23
C THR A 11 6.93 -1.32 21.45
N SER A 12 7.98 -0.65 21.00
CA SER A 12 9.37 -1.05 21.22
C SER A 12 10.23 0.16 21.56
N GLU A 13 11.30 -0.05 22.31
CA GLU A 13 12.33 0.94 22.58
C GLU A 13 13.65 0.50 21.94
N ARG A 14 14.36 1.44 21.32
CA ARG A 14 15.58 1.17 20.58
C ARG A 14 16.55 2.31 20.70
N VAL A 15 17.83 1.99 20.88
CA VAL A 15 18.91 2.96 20.61
C VAL A 15 19.07 3.07 19.11
N ILE A 16 19.09 4.28 18.61
CA ILE A 16 19.22 4.57 17.19
C ILE A 16 20.24 5.70 16.97
N ASP A 17 20.92 5.66 15.84
CA ASP A 17 21.76 6.71 15.31
C ASP A 17 20.95 7.43 14.21
N PRO A 18 20.40 8.64 14.44
CA PRO A 18 19.58 9.32 13.46
C PRO A 18 20.45 9.85 12.31
N LEU A 19 20.12 9.46 11.08
CA LEU A 19 20.92 9.79 9.90
C LEU A 19 20.25 10.83 8.99
N GLY A 20 18.93 10.97 9.05
CA GLY A 20 18.23 11.98 8.28
C GLY A 20 16.71 11.88 8.35
N LEU A 21 16.05 12.95 7.89
CA LEU A 21 14.62 13.03 7.75
C LEU A 21 14.24 13.15 6.28
N VAL A 22 13.21 12.44 5.87
CA VAL A 22 12.65 12.50 4.51
C VAL A 22 11.15 12.75 4.59
N ALA A 23 10.66 13.68 3.78
CA ALA A 23 9.23 13.92 3.59
C ALA A 23 8.79 13.33 2.23
N LYS A 24 7.77 12.45 2.22
CA LYS A 24 7.14 11.91 1.00
C LYS A 24 5.62 11.94 1.18
N ALA A 25 4.93 12.57 0.25
CA ALA A 25 3.46 12.68 0.24
C ALA A 25 2.85 13.16 1.58
N GLY A 26 3.48 14.18 2.20
CA GLY A 26 3.02 14.74 3.48
C GLY A 26 3.38 13.91 4.72
N ILE A 27 4.05 12.79 4.56
CA ILE A 27 4.48 11.92 5.67
C ILE A 27 5.99 12.08 5.90
N TRP A 28 6.37 12.26 7.18
CA TRP A 28 7.77 12.32 7.58
C TRP A 28 8.29 10.95 7.99
N TYR A 29 9.50 10.67 7.57
CA TYR A 29 10.23 9.45 7.88
C TYR A 29 11.60 9.78 8.47
N LEU A 30 11.94 9.13 9.57
CA LEU A 30 13.26 9.14 10.15
C LEU A 30 14.05 7.95 9.62
N VAL A 31 15.17 8.21 8.95
CA VAL A 31 16.16 7.19 8.59
C VAL A 31 17.20 7.14 9.69
N ALA A 32 17.43 5.95 10.23
CA ALA A 32 18.37 5.76 11.33
C ALA A 32 19.04 4.38 11.25
N ARG A 33 20.22 4.26 11.86
CA ARG A 33 20.83 2.96 12.13
C ARG A 33 20.39 2.49 13.52
N SER A 34 20.00 1.23 13.64
CA SER A 34 19.67 0.58 14.92
C SER A 34 20.48 -0.71 15.03
N GLY A 35 21.50 -0.72 15.86
CA GLY A 35 22.54 -1.74 15.82
C GLY A 35 23.27 -1.73 14.47
N ASN A 36 23.30 -2.87 13.79
CA ASN A 36 23.95 -3.00 12.46
C ASN A 36 22.97 -2.82 11.28
N GLU A 37 21.70 -2.47 11.54
CA GLU A 37 20.68 -2.39 10.49
C GLU A 37 20.22 -0.95 10.24
N MET A 38 20.09 -0.62 8.98
CA MET A 38 19.40 0.59 8.56
C MET A 38 17.90 0.41 8.67
N ARG A 39 17.22 1.36 9.30
CA ARG A 39 15.77 1.34 9.52
C ARG A 39 15.14 2.67 9.19
N THR A 40 13.88 2.59 8.77
CA THR A 40 13.04 3.75 8.50
C THR A 40 11.83 3.74 9.43
N PHE A 41 11.58 4.86 10.08
CA PHE A 41 10.49 5.04 11.05
C PHE A 41 9.56 6.16 10.59
N ARG A 42 8.25 5.91 10.52
CA ARG A 42 7.27 6.99 10.31
C ARG A 42 7.22 7.89 11.54
N ALA A 43 7.44 9.19 11.35
CA ALA A 43 7.55 10.13 12.46
C ALA A 43 6.27 10.17 13.33
N GLU A 44 5.10 10.07 12.73
CA GLU A 44 3.81 10.03 13.44
C GLU A 44 3.62 8.83 14.40
N ARG A 45 4.46 7.78 14.26
CA ARG A 45 4.44 6.59 15.12
C ARG A 45 5.49 6.63 16.23
N ILE A 46 6.27 7.70 16.29
CA ILE A 46 7.23 7.93 17.36
C ILE A 46 6.46 8.41 18.59
N LEU A 47 6.53 7.63 19.66
CA LEU A 47 5.86 7.92 20.92
C LEU A 47 6.72 8.81 21.86
N GLY A 48 8.02 8.79 21.66
CA GLY A 48 8.96 9.59 22.45
C GLY A 48 10.40 9.38 22.00
N VAL A 49 11.21 10.39 22.30
CA VAL A 49 12.65 10.40 22.06
C VAL A 49 13.33 10.82 23.35
N THR A 50 14.36 10.08 23.75
CA THR A 50 15.22 10.44 24.88
C THR A 50 16.65 10.50 24.39
N GLU A 51 17.33 11.62 24.63
CA GLU A 51 18.75 11.74 24.38
C GLU A 51 19.54 10.84 25.33
N THR A 52 20.61 10.27 24.84
CA THR A 52 21.55 9.45 25.63
C THR A 52 22.93 10.12 25.60
N ASP A 53 23.77 9.78 26.55
CA ASP A 53 25.13 10.28 26.59
C ASP A 53 26.05 9.64 25.54
N GLU A 54 25.52 8.64 24.82
CA GLU A 54 26.24 7.96 23.75
C GLU A 54 26.25 8.82 22.48
N HIS A 55 27.43 8.99 21.92
CA HIS A 55 27.64 9.69 20.65
C HIS A 55 27.94 8.68 19.57
N PHE A 56 27.36 8.89 18.40
CA PHE A 56 27.65 8.07 17.22
C PHE A 56 28.38 8.90 16.17
N THR A 57 29.19 8.23 15.37
CA THR A 57 29.79 8.84 14.19
C THR A 57 28.91 8.51 12.98
N ARG A 58 28.50 9.57 12.28
CA ARG A 58 27.77 9.38 11.00
C ARG A 58 28.69 8.67 10.03
N PRO A 59 28.23 7.59 9.35
CA PRO A 59 29.04 6.89 8.37
C PRO A 59 29.53 7.84 7.27
N ASP A 60 30.83 7.81 6.99
CA ASP A 60 31.40 8.60 5.90
C ASP A 60 30.75 8.21 4.58
N GLY A 61 30.36 9.19 3.77
CA GLY A 61 29.72 8.98 2.48
C GLY A 61 28.28 8.45 2.53
N PHE A 62 27.59 8.46 3.70
CA PHE A 62 26.20 8.09 3.76
C PHE A 62 25.34 9.00 2.89
N ASP A 63 24.80 8.43 1.79
CA ASP A 63 23.88 9.10 0.88
C ASP A 63 22.42 8.82 1.28
N LEU A 64 21.79 9.80 1.93
CA LEU A 64 20.38 9.72 2.33
C LEU A 64 19.44 9.59 1.14
N VAL A 65 19.74 10.27 0.03
CA VAL A 65 18.88 10.25 -1.17
C VAL A 65 18.95 8.90 -1.85
N GLY A 66 20.16 8.37 -2.04
CA GLY A 66 20.36 7.04 -2.60
C GLY A 66 19.75 5.95 -1.73
N PHE A 67 19.96 6.01 -0.41
CA PHE A 67 19.33 5.09 0.53
C PHE A 67 17.80 5.13 0.43
N TRP A 68 17.21 6.34 0.44
CA TRP A 68 15.75 6.49 0.38
C TRP A 68 15.16 5.95 -0.92
N ARG A 69 15.84 6.20 -2.05
CA ARG A 69 15.41 5.67 -3.35
C ARG A 69 15.40 4.14 -3.34
N GLN A 70 16.48 3.51 -2.88
CA GLN A 70 16.55 2.06 -2.81
C GLN A 70 15.53 1.49 -1.83
N TRP A 71 15.40 2.09 -0.64
CA TRP A 71 14.42 1.67 0.34
C TRP A 71 12.98 1.74 -0.19
N THR A 72 12.66 2.76 -0.99
CA THR A 72 11.32 2.89 -1.60
C THR A 72 11.05 1.75 -2.58
N ILE A 73 12.01 1.41 -3.43
CA ILE A 73 11.92 0.27 -4.36
C ILE A 73 11.72 -1.03 -3.56
N ASP A 74 12.59 -1.31 -2.59
CA ASP A 74 12.51 -2.51 -1.77
C ASP A 74 11.21 -2.59 -0.96
N PHE A 75 10.65 -1.45 -0.57
CA PHE A 75 9.38 -1.38 0.16
C PHE A 75 8.19 -1.67 -0.77
N GLU A 76 8.19 -1.13 -1.98
CA GLU A 76 7.16 -1.38 -3.00
C GLU A 76 7.16 -2.86 -3.41
N ASP A 77 8.34 -3.48 -3.56
CA ASP A 77 8.50 -4.91 -3.86
C ASP A 77 8.03 -5.83 -2.70
N ARG A 78 8.00 -5.32 -1.46
CA ARG A 78 7.55 -6.05 -0.27
C ARG A 78 6.07 -5.82 0.05
N LEU A 79 5.41 -4.89 -0.61
CA LEU A 79 3.97 -4.74 -0.44
C LEU A 79 3.29 -6.04 -0.88
N PRO A 80 2.34 -6.55 -0.06
CA PRO A 80 1.60 -7.73 -0.49
C PRO A 80 0.88 -7.41 -1.79
N ALA A 81 1.32 -8.07 -2.85
CA ALA A 81 0.66 -8.01 -4.15
C ALA A 81 -0.59 -8.88 -4.09
N PHE A 82 -1.75 -8.30 -4.32
CA PHE A 82 -3.00 -9.06 -4.43
C PHE A 82 -3.46 -9.05 -5.91
N PRO A 83 -3.11 -10.10 -6.66
CA PRO A 83 -3.48 -10.19 -8.06
C PRO A 83 -4.96 -10.53 -8.22
N VAL A 84 -5.63 -9.82 -9.10
CA VAL A 84 -7.01 -10.06 -9.48
C VAL A 84 -7.11 -10.11 -11.00
N ILE A 85 -7.78 -11.12 -11.53
CA ILE A 85 -8.13 -11.17 -12.96
C ILE A 85 -9.58 -10.72 -13.10
N VAL A 86 -9.75 -9.66 -13.88
CA VAL A 86 -11.08 -9.13 -14.20
C VAL A 86 -11.35 -9.19 -15.69
N ARG A 87 -12.62 -9.40 -16.02
CA ARG A 87 -13.14 -9.18 -17.37
C ARG A 87 -13.81 -7.82 -17.41
N VAL A 88 -13.41 -7.00 -18.35
CA VAL A 88 -13.91 -5.64 -18.52
C VAL A 88 -14.18 -5.33 -20.00
N PRO A 89 -14.99 -4.32 -20.34
CA PRO A 89 -15.07 -3.81 -21.70
C PRO A 89 -13.68 -3.40 -22.22
N ARG A 90 -13.45 -3.57 -23.50
CA ARG A 90 -12.12 -3.35 -24.13
C ARG A 90 -11.59 -1.92 -23.95
N ASP A 91 -12.46 -0.94 -23.96
CA ASP A 91 -12.14 0.47 -23.73
C ASP A 91 -11.69 0.73 -22.28
N GLU A 92 -12.37 0.13 -21.30
CA GLU A 92 -11.99 0.21 -19.88
C GLU A 92 -10.63 -0.44 -19.58
N ALA A 93 -10.25 -1.49 -20.32
CA ALA A 93 -8.95 -2.14 -20.12
C ALA A 93 -7.76 -1.21 -20.33
N ARG A 94 -7.86 -0.23 -21.23
CA ARG A 94 -6.82 0.77 -21.47
C ARG A 94 -6.72 1.76 -20.33
N GLU A 95 -7.86 2.15 -19.77
CA GLU A 95 -7.95 3.06 -18.65
C GLU A 95 -7.36 2.42 -17.40
N ILE A 96 -7.70 1.17 -17.13
CA ILE A 96 -7.12 0.39 -16.01
C ILE A 96 -5.59 0.36 -16.10
N GLY A 97 -5.02 0.07 -17.27
CA GLY A 97 -3.56 0.03 -17.47
C GLY A 97 -2.86 1.37 -17.30
N SER A 98 -3.59 2.50 -17.34
CA SER A 98 -3.02 3.83 -17.11
C SER A 98 -2.89 4.19 -15.63
N TYR A 99 -3.70 3.60 -14.74
CA TYR A 99 -3.77 3.93 -13.32
C TYR A 99 -3.25 2.83 -12.39
N TRP A 100 -3.19 1.59 -12.89
CA TRP A 100 -2.86 0.42 -12.09
C TRP A 100 -1.72 -0.37 -12.72
N GLU A 101 -0.96 -1.07 -11.89
CA GLU A 101 -0.06 -2.12 -12.38
C GLU A 101 -0.92 -3.25 -12.93
N ALA A 102 -1.00 -3.33 -14.27
CA ALA A 102 -1.91 -4.22 -14.95
C ALA A 102 -1.25 -4.91 -16.13
N GLN A 103 -1.61 -6.18 -16.34
CA GLN A 103 -1.20 -7.00 -17.48
C GLN A 103 -2.42 -7.40 -18.30
N LEU A 104 -2.44 -7.06 -19.57
CA LEU A 104 -3.45 -7.52 -20.50
C LEU A 104 -3.20 -9.00 -20.83
N LEU A 105 -4.17 -9.86 -20.50
CA LEU A 105 -4.12 -11.31 -20.77
C LEU A 105 -4.83 -11.65 -22.09
N ASP A 106 -5.94 -10.96 -22.39
CA ASP A 106 -6.68 -11.04 -23.64
C ASP A 106 -7.19 -9.63 -23.99
N ASP A 107 -6.96 -9.18 -25.22
CA ASP A 107 -7.33 -7.83 -25.66
C ASP A 107 -8.81 -7.68 -26.02
N GLY A 108 -9.58 -8.77 -25.98
CA GLY A 108 -11.00 -8.77 -26.27
C GLY A 108 -11.35 -8.52 -27.74
N SER A 109 -10.39 -8.68 -28.67
CA SER A 109 -10.60 -8.40 -30.10
C SER A 109 -11.70 -9.25 -30.72
N ARG A 110 -12.01 -10.43 -30.15
CA ARG A 110 -13.03 -11.36 -30.61
C ARG A 110 -14.35 -11.27 -29.84
N SER A 111 -14.31 -10.85 -28.58
CA SER A 111 -15.47 -10.90 -27.66
C SER A 111 -16.01 -9.52 -27.26
N GLY A 112 -15.24 -8.45 -27.53
CA GLY A 112 -15.54 -7.09 -27.07
C GLY A 112 -15.19 -6.84 -25.59
N THR A 113 -14.77 -7.90 -24.84
CA THR A 113 -14.34 -7.80 -23.44
C THR A 113 -12.92 -8.32 -23.28
N ALA A 114 -12.09 -7.57 -22.61
CA ALA A 114 -10.69 -7.89 -22.33
C ALA A 114 -10.55 -8.61 -20.97
N LEU A 115 -9.52 -9.46 -20.85
CA LEU A 115 -9.06 -10.02 -19.57
C LEU A 115 -7.83 -9.26 -19.12
N VAL A 116 -7.89 -8.70 -17.92
CA VAL A 116 -6.83 -7.92 -17.33
C VAL A 116 -6.46 -8.46 -15.95
N LYS A 117 -5.18 -8.76 -15.75
CA LYS A 117 -4.64 -9.04 -14.42
C LYS A 117 -4.19 -7.73 -13.81
N VAL A 118 -4.79 -7.34 -12.70
CA VAL A 118 -4.49 -6.12 -11.95
C VAL A 118 -3.84 -6.48 -10.61
N ILE A 119 -2.78 -5.79 -10.25
CA ILE A 119 -2.10 -5.98 -8.97
C ILE A 119 -2.56 -4.90 -8.00
N PHE A 120 -3.22 -5.31 -6.93
CA PHE A 120 -3.64 -4.40 -5.86
C PHE A 120 -2.70 -4.48 -4.66
N PRO A 121 -2.54 -3.39 -3.89
CA PRO A 121 -1.68 -3.38 -2.70
C PRO A 121 -2.28 -4.20 -1.53
N SER A 122 -3.53 -4.59 -1.60
CA SER A 122 -4.20 -5.47 -0.62
C SER A 122 -5.54 -5.96 -1.16
N GLU A 123 -6.05 -7.03 -0.54
CA GLU A 123 -7.40 -7.55 -0.79
C GLU A 123 -8.48 -6.49 -0.57
N SER A 124 -8.37 -5.70 0.51
CA SER A 124 -9.32 -4.60 0.81
C SER A 124 -9.30 -3.53 -0.29
N ALA A 125 -8.13 -3.18 -0.82
CA ALA A 125 -8.02 -2.23 -1.94
C ALA A 125 -8.69 -2.79 -3.20
N ALA A 126 -8.53 -4.08 -3.48
CA ALA A 126 -9.21 -4.76 -4.59
C ALA A 126 -10.73 -4.69 -4.43
N VAL A 127 -11.27 -5.03 -3.25
CA VAL A 127 -12.71 -4.95 -2.97
C VAL A 127 -13.26 -3.55 -3.23
N HIS A 128 -12.60 -2.52 -2.72
CA HIS A 128 -13.06 -1.14 -2.91
C HIS A 128 -13.04 -0.72 -4.38
N GLN A 129 -11.98 -1.08 -5.10
CA GLN A 129 -11.83 -0.71 -6.50
C GLN A 129 -12.83 -1.44 -7.41
N ILE A 130 -13.09 -2.71 -7.17
CA ILE A 130 -14.09 -3.48 -7.92
C ILE A 130 -15.49 -2.90 -7.69
N ILE A 131 -15.83 -2.50 -6.47
CA ILE A 131 -17.09 -1.80 -6.20
C ILE A 131 -17.18 -0.48 -6.98
N ALA A 132 -16.07 0.25 -7.07
CA ALA A 132 -16.02 1.51 -7.83
C ALA A 132 -16.18 1.30 -9.36
N TRP A 133 -15.66 0.18 -9.89
CA TRP A 133 -15.89 -0.19 -11.30
C TRP A 133 -17.32 -0.68 -11.56
N GLY A 134 -17.99 -1.19 -10.51
CA GLY A 134 -19.39 -1.60 -10.57
C GLY A 134 -19.66 -2.70 -11.60
N GLU A 135 -20.71 -2.52 -12.39
CA GLU A 135 -21.16 -3.47 -13.42
C GLU A 135 -20.21 -3.60 -14.61
N LYS A 136 -19.21 -2.74 -14.71
CA LYS A 136 -18.23 -2.78 -15.80
C LYS A 136 -17.13 -3.82 -15.58
N SER A 137 -17.10 -4.49 -14.45
CA SER A 137 -16.05 -5.48 -14.12
C SER A 137 -16.63 -6.78 -13.58
N ASP A 138 -16.25 -7.88 -14.23
CA ASP A 138 -16.50 -9.22 -13.72
C ASP A 138 -15.22 -9.79 -13.12
N ILE A 139 -15.27 -10.25 -11.87
CA ILE A 139 -14.17 -10.94 -11.23
C ILE A 139 -14.05 -12.34 -11.85
N VAL A 140 -12.88 -12.65 -12.40
CA VAL A 140 -12.56 -13.98 -12.90
C VAL A 140 -11.80 -14.78 -11.84
N GLU A 141 -10.79 -14.17 -11.24
CA GLU A 141 -9.97 -14.74 -10.16
C GLU A 141 -9.52 -13.65 -9.18
N PRO A 142 -9.40 -13.96 -7.89
CA PRO A 142 -9.82 -15.19 -7.21
C PRO A 142 -11.33 -15.19 -6.88
N ASP A 143 -11.96 -16.35 -6.87
CA ASP A 143 -13.41 -16.47 -6.59
C ASP A 143 -13.82 -15.93 -5.22
N VAL A 144 -12.95 -16.06 -4.21
CA VAL A 144 -13.20 -15.57 -2.85
C VAL A 144 -13.49 -14.05 -2.82
N LEU A 145 -12.88 -13.29 -3.72
CA LEU A 145 -13.05 -11.85 -3.79
C LEU A 145 -14.50 -11.45 -4.14
N ARG A 146 -15.19 -12.26 -4.96
CA ARG A 146 -16.59 -12.01 -5.34
C ARG A 146 -17.52 -11.98 -4.12
N ALA A 147 -17.36 -12.93 -3.21
CA ALA A 147 -18.15 -12.97 -1.99
C ALA A 147 -17.91 -11.74 -1.09
N GLN A 148 -16.67 -11.29 -1.01
CA GLN A 148 -16.30 -10.10 -0.22
C GLN A 148 -16.83 -8.79 -0.83
N VAL A 149 -16.78 -8.66 -2.17
CA VAL A 149 -17.38 -7.51 -2.87
C VAL A 149 -18.86 -7.43 -2.60
N VAL A 150 -19.58 -8.56 -2.71
CA VAL A 150 -21.03 -8.62 -2.42
C VAL A 150 -21.33 -8.27 -0.96
N ALA A 151 -20.58 -8.86 -0.03
CA ALA A 151 -20.74 -8.56 1.40
C ALA A 151 -20.55 -7.06 1.68
N ARG A 152 -19.48 -6.48 1.15
CA ARG A 152 -19.17 -5.06 1.33
C ARG A 152 -20.22 -4.14 0.69
N ALA A 153 -20.73 -4.49 -0.49
CA ALA A 153 -21.82 -3.75 -1.13
C ALA A 153 -23.09 -3.76 -0.26
N HIS A 154 -23.46 -4.91 0.32
CA HIS A 154 -24.59 -5.01 1.24
C HIS A 154 -24.41 -4.16 2.50
N GLU A 155 -23.20 -4.10 3.09
CA GLU A 155 -22.90 -3.24 4.22
C GLU A 155 -23.14 -1.75 3.88
N VAL A 156 -22.66 -1.31 2.71
CA VAL A 156 -22.85 0.07 2.23
C VAL A 156 -24.34 0.39 2.06
N ILE A 157 -25.08 -0.50 1.39
CA ILE A 157 -26.52 -0.34 1.18
C ILE A 157 -27.26 -0.31 2.52
N ALA A 158 -26.94 -1.22 3.44
CA ALA A 158 -27.58 -1.30 4.75
C ALA A 158 -27.30 -0.07 5.63
N HIS A 159 -26.10 0.53 5.49
CA HIS A 159 -25.75 1.75 6.21
C HIS A 159 -26.49 2.97 5.67
N HIS A 160 -26.40 3.21 4.36
CA HIS A 160 -26.97 4.39 3.72
C HIS A 160 -28.49 4.29 3.50
N GLY A 161 -29.02 3.08 3.30
CA GLY A 161 -30.46 2.85 3.19
C GLY A 161 -31.24 3.21 4.48
N ARG A 162 -30.59 3.14 5.64
CA ARG A 162 -31.20 3.58 6.93
C ARG A 162 -31.29 5.11 7.07
N LEU A 163 -30.50 5.86 6.31
CA LEU A 163 -30.50 7.32 6.37
C LEU A 163 -31.63 7.98 5.57
N ASN A 164 -32.29 7.23 4.68
CA ASN A 164 -33.40 7.71 3.83
C ASN A 164 -34.81 7.53 4.44
N VAL A 165 -34.91 7.12 5.71
CA VAL A 165 -36.19 6.95 6.43
C VAL A 165 -36.29 8.05 7.51
N ARG A 166 -36.32 9.32 7.07
CA ARG A 166 -36.82 10.46 7.89
C ARG A 166 -37.56 11.45 7.01
#